data_796b6e3a9c2964318adb2ea11e81d2e6
#
_entry.id   796b6e3a9c2964318adb2ea11e81d2e6
#
_cell.length_a   1.000
_cell.length_b   1.000
_cell.length_c   1.000
_cell.angle_alpha   90.00
_cell.angle_beta   90.00
_cell.angle_gamma   90.00
#
_symmetry.space_group_name_H-M   'P 1'
#
loop_
_entity.id
_entity.type
_entity.pdbx_description
1 polymer ?
#
loop_
_entity_poly.entity_id
_entity_poly.type
_entity_poly.pdbx_seq_one_letter_code
_entity_poly.pdbx_strand_id
1 'polypeptide(L)'
;MEKHKDRIGTALCANATRVMLLGCGELGKEVALELQRLGVEVIAVDRYANAPAMQVAHSSYVIDMLDAGALRGLIEQQQPDLIVPEIEAIATSVLVELEAQGQRVIPTATAARLTMDRQGIRELAAETLQVPTSPYRFAATHEEYLQAIDEVGLPCVVKPVMSSSGKGQSTLHGQADVEPAWRYAQEGCLLYTSDAADEVSWG
;
A
#
# COMPACT_ATOMS: atom_id res chain seq x y z
N MET A 1 22.43 13.81 -13.44
CA MET A 1 23.73 13.57 -12.76
C MET A 1 23.40 12.82 -11.48
N GLU A 2 23.57 11.51 -11.51
CA GLU A 2 23.23 10.61 -10.40
C GLU A 2 24.17 10.92 -9.21
N LYS A 3 23.64 11.54 -8.17
CA LYS A 3 24.36 11.65 -6.90
C LYS A 3 24.27 10.31 -6.17
N HIS A 4 25.01 9.30 -6.62
CA HIS A 4 25.31 8.17 -5.77
C HIS A 4 26.13 8.67 -4.59
N LYS A 5 25.51 8.72 -3.42
CA LYS A 5 26.27 8.89 -2.18
C LYS A 5 26.92 7.55 -1.86
N ASP A 6 28.22 7.45 -2.07
CA ASP A 6 29.02 6.25 -1.74
C ASP A 6 29.18 6.05 -0.22
N ARG A 7 28.68 6.99 0.58
CA ARG A 7 28.77 6.98 2.04
C ARG A 7 27.48 7.49 2.67
N ILE A 8 27.07 6.86 3.75
CA ILE A 8 26.08 7.39 4.67
C ILE A 8 26.74 8.52 5.45
N GLY A 9 26.20 9.73 5.37
CA GLY A 9 26.69 10.87 6.14
C GLY A 9 26.25 10.81 7.60
N THR A 10 26.43 11.92 8.31
CA THR A 10 25.93 12.07 9.67
C THR A 10 24.60 12.80 9.63
N ALA A 11 23.59 12.28 10.32
CA ALA A 11 22.28 12.93 10.43
C ALA A 11 22.39 14.40 10.84
N LEU A 12 21.54 15.26 10.31
CA LEU A 12 21.51 16.71 10.51
C LEU A 12 22.74 17.48 9.97
N CYS A 13 23.57 16.81 9.18
CA CYS A 13 24.70 17.45 8.49
C CYS A 13 24.42 17.55 6.98
N ALA A 14 25.15 18.42 6.28
CA ALA A 14 24.96 18.64 4.85
C ALA A 14 25.20 17.39 3.97
N ASN A 15 25.92 16.39 4.48
CA ASN A 15 26.20 15.13 3.80
C ASN A 15 25.29 13.99 4.27
N ALA A 16 24.29 14.25 5.11
CA ALA A 16 23.36 13.22 5.59
C ALA A 16 22.68 12.47 4.45
N THR A 17 22.53 11.16 4.62
CA THR A 17 21.57 10.39 3.83
C THR A 17 20.20 10.56 4.47
N ARG A 18 19.24 11.10 3.72
CA ARG A 18 17.92 11.48 4.21
C ARG A 18 16.86 10.52 3.69
N VAL A 19 16.15 9.87 4.59
CA VAL A 19 15.04 8.97 4.26
C VAL A 19 13.73 9.58 4.72
N MET A 20 12.78 9.71 3.80
CA MET A 20 11.40 10.09 4.10
C MET A 20 10.55 8.82 4.28
N LEU A 21 10.00 8.64 5.46
CA LEU A 21 9.12 7.55 5.82
C LEU A 21 7.67 8.03 5.71
N LEU A 22 6.89 7.41 4.82
CA LEU A 22 5.47 7.69 4.62
C LEU A 22 4.63 6.63 5.32
N GLY A 23 4.07 6.97 6.47
CA GLY A 23 3.47 6.06 7.43
C GLY A 23 4.34 5.94 8.67
N CYS A 24 3.81 6.38 9.81
CA CYS A 24 4.57 6.55 11.04
C CYS A 24 3.94 5.80 12.22
N GLY A 25 3.24 4.69 11.95
CA GLY A 25 2.68 3.80 12.95
C GLY A 25 3.76 3.04 13.74
N GLU A 26 3.36 1.96 14.40
CA GLU A 26 4.29 1.16 15.23
C GLU A 26 5.40 0.51 14.39
N LEU A 27 5.05 -0.05 13.22
CA LEU A 27 6.05 -0.61 12.31
C LEU A 27 6.96 0.50 11.74
N GLY A 28 6.38 1.64 11.37
CA GLY A 28 7.14 2.81 10.93
C GLY A 28 8.15 3.28 11.99
N LYS A 29 7.81 3.17 13.28
CA LYS A 29 8.74 3.47 14.38
C LYS A 29 9.94 2.53 14.40
N GLU A 30 9.72 1.22 14.24
CA GLU A 30 10.82 0.25 14.19
C GLU A 30 11.74 0.51 12.99
N VAL A 31 11.16 0.84 11.82
CA VAL A 31 11.93 1.24 10.63
C VAL A 31 12.76 2.50 10.91
N ALA A 32 12.16 3.52 11.56
CA ALA A 32 12.86 4.75 11.90
C ALA A 32 14.04 4.50 12.86
N LEU A 33 13.85 3.67 13.87
CA LEU A 33 14.91 3.30 14.82
C LEU A 33 16.06 2.57 14.14
N GLU A 34 15.76 1.65 13.22
CA GLU A 34 16.79 0.93 12.51
C GLU A 34 17.57 1.83 11.52
N LEU A 35 16.88 2.72 10.84
CA LEU A 35 17.52 3.74 10.00
C LEU A 35 18.49 4.63 10.82
N GLN A 36 18.09 5.02 12.03
CA GLN A 36 18.96 5.80 12.92
C GLN A 36 20.18 5.01 13.38
N ARG A 37 20.05 3.70 13.65
CA ARG A 37 21.21 2.84 13.97
C ARG A 37 22.23 2.80 12.85
N LEU A 38 21.77 2.96 11.60
CA LEU A 38 22.61 3.05 10.43
C LEU A 38 23.20 4.48 10.20
N GLY A 39 22.84 5.45 11.04
CA GLY A 39 23.28 6.84 10.89
C GLY A 39 22.49 7.66 9.87
N VAL A 40 21.33 7.19 9.45
CA VAL A 40 20.46 7.84 8.45
C VAL A 40 19.58 8.90 9.11
N GLU A 41 19.41 10.05 8.46
CA GLU A 41 18.45 11.07 8.87
C GLU A 41 17.05 10.68 8.44
N VAL A 42 16.12 10.60 9.40
CA VAL A 42 14.74 10.18 9.19
C VAL A 42 13.80 11.38 9.20
N ILE A 43 13.01 11.51 8.14
CA ILE A 43 11.91 12.45 7.99
C ILE A 43 10.61 11.66 8.08
N ALA A 44 9.86 11.80 9.17
CA ALA A 44 8.62 11.07 9.40
C ALA A 44 7.41 11.86 8.87
N VAL A 45 6.55 11.21 8.09
CA VAL A 45 5.34 11.84 7.51
C VAL A 45 4.12 10.97 7.79
N ASP A 46 3.08 11.58 8.36
CA ASP A 46 1.80 10.92 8.59
C ASP A 46 0.64 11.93 8.54
N ARG A 47 -0.60 11.42 8.53
CA ARG A 47 -1.83 12.24 8.52
C ARG A 47 -2.18 12.84 9.89
N TYR A 48 -1.57 12.38 10.99
CA TYR A 48 -1.84 12.85 12.34
C TYR A 48 -0.55 13.12 13.10
N ALA A 49 -0.61 14.06 14.03
CA ALA A 49 0.52 14.47 14.84
C ALA A 49 0.88 13.42 15.90
N ASN A 50 2.15 13.42 16.30
CA ASN A 50 2.69 12.53 17.33
C ASN A 50 2.53 11.03 17.01
N ALA A 51 2.47 10.66 15.74
CA ALA A 51 2.53 9.27 15.33
C ALA A 51 3.79 8.59 15.92
N PRO A 52 3.77 7.28 16.20
CA PRO A 52 4.87 6.58 16.89
C PRO A 52 6.26 6.85 16.33
N ALA A 53 6.45 6.82 15.00
CA ALA A 53 7.74 7.10 14.38
C ALA A 53 8.17 8.57 14.51
N MET A 54 7.22 9.52 14.57
CA MET A 54 7.54 10.95 14.75
C MET A 54 8.22 11.24 16.07
N GLN A 55 7.99 10.40 17.09
CA GLN A 55 8.58 10.56 18.41
C GLN A 55 10.08 10.27 18.45
N VAL A 56 10.59 9.57 17.44
CA VAL A 56 11.99 9.18 17.34
C VAL A 56 12.69 9.75 16.09
N ALA A 57 11.97 10.24 15.11
CA ALA A 57 12.52 10.80 13.88
C ALA A 57 13.28 12.13 14.12
N HIS A 58 14.17 12.49 13.20
CA HIS A 58 14.90 13.76 13.24
C HIS A 58 14.02 14.96 12.89
N SER A 59 13.06 14.77 12.01
CA SER A 59 12.02 15.74 11.67
C SER A 59 10.71 15.04 11.35
N SER A 60 9.59 15.77 11.51
CA SER A 60 8.26 15.21 11.25
C SER A 60 7.33 16.22 10.60
N TYR A 61 6.42 15.72 9.76
CA TYR A 61 5.44 16.52 9.03
C TYR A 61 4.08 15.83 9.06
N VAL A 62 3.03 16.63 9.23
CA VAL A 62 1.64 16.16 9.20
C VAL A 62 0.99 16.68 7.93
N ILE A 63 0.63 15.77 7.03
CA ILE A 63 -0.09 16.06 5.78
C ILE A 63 -1.11 14.97 5.49
N ASP A 64 -2.12 15.28 4.69
CA ASP A 64 -2.90 14.24 4.02
C ASP A 64 -2.05 13.65 2.89
N MET A 65 -1.56 12.43 3.08
CA MET A 65 -0.72 11.75 2.09
C MET A 65 -1.50 11.27 0.86
N LEU A 66 -2.84 11.30 0.90
CA LEU A 66 -3.70 11.09 -0.27
C LEU A 66 -3.82 12.33 -1.14
N ASP A 67 -3.51 13.52 -0.60
CA ASP A 67 -3.39 14.75 -1.38
C ASP A 67 -2.08 14.74 -2.17
N ALA A 68 -2.20 14.54 -3.48
CA ALA A 68 -1.07 14.47 -4.40
C ALA A 68 -0.23 15.77 -4.41
N GLY A 69 -0.87 16.93 -4.26
CA GLY A 69 -0.19 18.23 -4.23
C GLY A 69 0.61 18.43 -2.95
N ALA A 70 0.00 18.12 -1.80
CA ALA A 70 0.67 18.21 -0.49
C ALA A 70 1.86 17.25 -0.41
N LEU A 71 1.70 16.00 -0.86
CA LEU A 71 2.76 15.01 -0.86
C LEU A 71 3.93 15.44 -1.76
N ARG A 72 3.65 15.84 -3.01
CA ARG A 72 4.67 16.32 -3.95
C ARG A 72 5.41 17.52 -3.39
N GLY A 73 4.69 18.54 -2.91
CA GLY A 73 5.27 19.76 -2.38
C GLY A 73 6.22 19.47 -1.20
N LEU A 74 5.84 18.56 -0.31
CA LEU A 74 6.69 18.17 0.82
C LEU A 74 7.97 17.42 0.35
N ILE A 75 7.83 16.49 -0.59
CA ILE A 75 8.99 15.75 -1.14
C ILE A 75 9.96 16.74 -1.83
N GLU A 76 9.46 17.65 -2.64
CA GLU A 76 10.26 18.66 -3.32
C GLU A 76 10.94 19.64 -2.34
N GLN A 77 10.26 20.02 -1.26
CA GLN A 77 10.80 20.87 -0.21
C GLN A 77 11.91 20.17 0.58
N GLN A 78 11.69 18.91 0.96
CA GLN A 78 12.58 18.16 1.82
C GLN A 78 13.71 17.47 1.06
N GLN A 79 13.57 17.21 -0.22
CA GLN A 79 14.56 16.56 -1.10
C GLN A 79 15.21 15.32 -0.46
N PRO A 80 14.44 14.30 -0.06
CA PRO A 80 15.01 13.08 0.52
C PRO A 80 15.84 12.33 -0.52
N ASP A 81 16.86 11.62 -0.09
CA ASP A 81 17.62 10.72 -0.96
C ASP A 81 16.81 9.44 -1.27
N LEU A 82 15.91 9.06 -0.35
CA LEU A 82 15.10 7.85 -0.45
C LEU A 82 13.71 8.08 0.17
N ILE A 83 12.68 7.54 -0.44
CA ILE A 83 11.32 7.50 0.09
C ILE A 83 10.95 6.06 0.40
N VAL A 84 10.39 5.83 1.59
CA VAL A 84 9.89 4.53 2.06
C VAL A 84 8.38 4.64 2.31
N PRO A 85 7.52 4.20 1.38
CA PRO A 85 6.10 4.05 1.65
C PRO A 85 5.88 2.83 2.56
N GLU A 86 5.33 3.05 3.76
CA GLU A 86 5.08 2.00 4.75
C GLU A 86 3.61 1.63 4.81
N ILE A 87 2.71 2.59 4.52
CA ILE A 87 1.27 2.37 4.51
C ILE A 87 0.68 2.47 3.10
N GLU A 88 -0.55 2.00 2.95
CA GLU A 88 -1.26 2.01 1.66
C GLU A 88 -1.92 3.37 1.34
N ALA A 89 -2.28 4.16 2.36
CA ALA A 89 -3.03 5.41 2.20
C ALA A 89 -2.13 6.58 1.72
N ILE A 90 -1.59 6.45 0.51
CA ILE A 90 -0.65 7.38 -0.13
C ILE A 90 -1.07 7.63 -1.57
N ALA A 91 -0.90 8.86 -2.07
CA ALA A 91 -1.06 9.18 -3.50
C ALA A 91 0.11 8.54 -4.31
N THR A 92 0.04 7.23 -4.50
CA THR A 92 1.12 6.43 -5.15
C THR A 92 1.43 6.86 -6.57
N SER A 93 0.49 7.50 -7.29
CA SER A 93 0.74 8.09 -8.59
C SER A 93 1.86 9.12 -8.56
N VAL A 94 1.93 9.95 -7.52
CA VAL A 94 3.01 10.93 -7.32
C VAL A 94 4.35 10.23 -7.18
N LEU A 95 4.40 9.15 -6.41
CA LEU A 95 5.65 8.37 -6.23
C LEU A 95 6.12 7.75 -7.54
N VAL A 96 5.19 7.23 -8.37
CA VAL A 96 5.50 6.67 -9.70
C VAL A 96 6.10 7.74 -10.62
N GLU A 97 5.51 8.95 -10.64
CA GLU A 97 6.04 10.07 -11.44
C GLU A 97 7.42 10.52 -10.97
N LEU A 98 7.62 10.65 -9.66
CA LEU A 98 8.90 11.04 -9.08
C LEU A 98 9.98 9.96 -9.28
N GLU A 99 9.62 8.67 -9.19
CA GLU A 99 10.53 7.56 -9.48
C GLU A 99 10.98 7.58 -10.94
N ALA A 100 10.08 7.87 -11.89
CA ALA A 100 10.42 8.06 -13.29
C ALA A 100 11.37 9.26 -13.53
N GLN A 101 11.39 10.24 -12.62
CA GLN A 101 12.31 11.39 -12.62
C GLN A 101 13.61 11.12 -11.87
N GLY A 102 13.81 9.89 -11.36
CA GLY A 102 15.05 9.49 -10.67
C GLY A 102 14.98 9.55 -9.13
N GLN A 103 13.83 9.86 -8.52
CA GLN A 103 13.67 9.73 -7.08
C GLN A 103 13.68 8.24 -6.68
N ARG A 104 14.48 7.90 -5.70
CA ARG A 104 14.51 6.52 -5.19
C ARG A 104 13.33 6.27 -4.26
N VAL A 105 12.56 5.22 -4.55
CA VAL A 105 11.44 4.75 -3.74
C VAL A 105 11.64 3.27 -3.44
N ILE A 106 11.53 2.85 -2.19
CA ILE A 106 11.71 1.45 -1.77
C ILE A 106 10.62 1.06 -0.76
N PRO A 107 9.80 0.03 -1.05
CA PRO A 107 9.73 -0.71 -2.32
C PRO A 107 9.41 0.22 -3.49
N THR A 108 9.59 -0.21 -4.73
CA THR A 108 9.33 0.66 -5.89
C THR A 108 7.91 1.24 -5.85
N ALA A 109 7.74 2.44 -6.39
CA ALA A 109 6.42 3.09 -6.40
C ALA A 109 5.34 2.23 -7.09
N THR A 110 5.73 1.49 -8.13
CA THR A 110 4.84 0.52 -8.80
C THR A 110 4.47 -0.63 -7.87
N ALA A 111 5.41 -1.19 -7.11
CA ALA A 111 5.12 -2.25 -6.14
C ALA A 111 4.19 -1.73 -5.03
N ALA A 112 4.47 -0.55 -4.46
CA ALA A 112 3.60 0.08 -3.47
C ALA A 112 2.18 0.29 -4.01
N ARG A 113 2.03 0.75 -5.26
CA ARG A 113 0.73 0.91 -5.91
C ARG A 113 -0.01 -0.42 -6.06
N LEU A 114 0.69 -1.48 -6.48
CA LEU A 114 0.08 -2.80 -6.70
C LEU A 114 -0.38 -3.45 -5.40
N THR A 115 0.26 -3.19 -4.25
CA THR A 115 -0.21 -3.72 -2.96
C THR A 115 -1.58 -3.17 -2.56
N MET A 116 -1.97 -2.00 -3.07
CA MET A 116 -3.26 -1.37 -2.83
C MET A 116 -4.34 -1.81 -3.84
N ASP A 117 -3.93 -2.27 -5.00
CA ASP A 117 -4.79 -2.62 -6.12
C ASP A 117 -4.83 -4.14 -6.29
N ARG A 118 -5.84 -4.78 -5.65
CA ARG A 118 -6.03 -6.23 -5.75
C ARG A 118 -6.30 -6.69 -7.18
N GLN A 119 -6.95 -5.84 -7.97
CA GLN A 119 -7.17 -6.15 -9.37
C GLN A 119 -5.84 -6.14 -10.11
N GLY A 120 -5.08 -5.06 -10.02
CA GLY A 120 -3.81 -4.92 -10.72
C GLY A 120 -2.79 -6.00 -10.33
N ILE A 121 -2.68 -6.36 -9.04
CA ILE A 121 -1.76 -7.42 -8.62
C ILE A 121 -2.21 -8.81 -9.09
N ARG A 122 -3.52 -9.06 -9.13
CA ARG A 122 -4.09 -10.34 -9.61
C ARG A 122 -3.88 -10.50 -11.12
N GLU A 123 -4.20 -9.47 -11.89
CA GLU A 123 -3.96 -9.44 -13.34
C GLU A 123 -2.46 -9.56 -13.68
N LEU A 124 -1.61 -8.86 -12.93
CA LEU A 124 -0.17 -9.02 -13.09
C LEU A 124 0.28 -10.47 -12.87
N ALA A 125 -0.17 -11.10 -11.78
CA ALA A 125 0.20 -12.47 -11.46
C ALA A 125 -0.35 -13.48 -12.47
N ALA A 126 -1.65 -13.43 -12.74
CA ALA A 126 -2.33 -14.43 -13.57
C ALA A 126 -2.07 -14.25 -15.07
N GLU A 127 -2.13 -13.01 -15.57
CA GLU A 127 -2.16 -12.74 -17.01
C GLU A 127 -0.77 -12.37 -17.54
N THR A 128 -0.03 -11.53 -16.82
CA THR A 128 1.29 -11.06 -17.28
C THR A 128 2.38 -12.06 -16.93
N LEU A 129 2.44 -12.49 -15.66
CA LEU A 129 3.48 -13.40 -15.16
C LEU A 129 3.11 -14.87 -15.30
N GLN A 130 1.85 -15.18 -15.60
CA GLN A 130 1.30 -16.53 -15.74
C GLN A 130 1.60 -17.43 -14.54
N VAL A 131 1.62 -16.84 -13.35
CA VAL A 131 1.75 -17.57 -12.09
C VAL A 131 0.42 -18.26 -11.80
N PRO A 132 0.42 -19.53 -11.37
CA PRO A 132 -0.81 -20.19 -10.95
C PRO A 132 -1.53 -19.41 -9.86
N THR A 133 -2.80 -19.08 -10.10
CA THR A 133 -3.68 -18.40 -9.16
C THR A 133 -5.01 -19.16 -9.06
N SER A 134 -5.70 -18.97 -7.94
CA SER A 134 -7.09 -19.44 -7.84
C SER A 134 -7.98 -18.77 -8.88
N PRO A 135 -9.06 -19.42 -9.33
CA PRO A 135 -10.07 -18.78 -10.18
C PRO A 135 -10.60 -17.50 -9.53
N TYR A 136 -10.71 -16.43 -10.29
CA TYR A 136 -11.21 -15.15 -9.79
C TYR A 136 -12.08 -14.44 -10.82
N ARG A 137 -12.92 -13.54 -10.35
CA ARG A 137 -13.71 -12.60 -11.16
C ARG A 137 -13.81 -11.27 -10.44
N PHE A 138 -13.82 -10.19 -11.21
CA PHE A 138 -14.11 -8.85 -10.72
C PHE A 138 -15.56 -8.49 -11.04
N ALA A 139 -16.22 -7.78 -10.14
CA ALA A 139 -17.59 -7.35 -10.27
C ALA A 139 -17.73 -5.90 -9.79
N ALA A 140 -18.28 -5.04 -10.62
CA ALA A 140 -18.58 -3.64 -10.29
C ALA A 140 -20.09 -3.45 -9.98
N THR A 141 -20.93 -4.37 -10.41
CA THR A 141 -22.37 -4.35 -10.20
C THR A 141 -22.84 -5.60 -9.46
N HIS A 142 -24.03 -5.52 -8.86
CA HIS A 142 -24.63 -6.69 -8.20
C HIS A 142 -24.92 -7.83 -9.18
N GLU A 143 -25.27 -7.52 -10.42
CA GLU A 143 -25.52 -8.52 -11.45
C GLU A 143 -24.23 -9.26 -11.82
N GLU A 144 -23.13 -8.52 -12.05
CA GLU A 144 -21.80 -9.11 -12.28
C GLU A 144 -21.32 -9.93 -11.08
N TYR A 145 -21.64 -9.50 -9.85
CA TYR A 145 -21.30 -10.21 -8.64
C TYR A 145 -21.97 -11.58 -8.57
N LEU A 146 -23.27 -11.65 -8.87
CA LEU A 146 -24.00 -12.92 -8.91
C LEU A 146 -23.45 -13.84 -9.99
N GLN A 147 -23.17 -13.31 -11.18
CA GLN A 147 -22.54 -14.07 -12.26
C GLN A 147 -21.15 -14.57 -11.85
N ALA A 148 -20.35 -13.74 -11.19
CA ALA A 148 -19.02 -14.11 -10.73
C ALA A 148 -19.06 -15.28 -9.73
N ILE A 149 -20.05 -15.33 -8.83
CA ILE A 149 -20.23 -16.45 -7.90
C ILE A 149 -20.59 -17.72 -8.65
N ASP A 150 -21.48 -17.64 -9.64
CA ASP A 150 -21.87 -18.81 -10.45
C ASP A 150 -20.66 -19.36 -11.23
N GLU A 151 -19.78 -18.51 -11.73
CA GLU A 151 -18.59 -18.91 -12.48
C GLU A 151 -17.46 -19.46 -11.59
N VAL A 152 -17.21 -18.83 -10.43
CA VAL A 152 -16.17 -19.25 -9.49
C VAL A 152 -16.61 -20.47 -8.69
N GLY A 153 -17.89 -20.53 -8.32
CA GLY A 153 -18.47 -21.59 -7.51
C GLY A 153 -18.34 -21.32 -6.00
N LEU A 154 -19.01 -22.18 -5.23
CA LEU A 154 -18.97 -22.17 -3.75
C LEU A 154 -18.19 -23.38 -3.24
N PRO A 155 -17.39 -23.26 -2.16
CA PRO A 155 -17.17 -22.04 -1.38
C PRO A 155 -16.26 -21.03 -2.09
N CYS A 156 -16.48 -19.74 -1.88
CA CYS A 156 -15.62 -18.69 -2.41
C CYS A 156 -15.45 -17.53 -1.41
N VAL A 157 -14.50 -16.65 -1.67
CA VAL A 157 -14.24 -15.47 -0.85
C VAL A 157 -14.52 -14.20 -1.65
N VAL A 158 -15.33 -13.32 -1.08
CA VAL A 158 -15.60 -11.98 -1.59
C VAL A 158 -14.71 -10.98 -0.87
N LYS A 159 -14.01 -10.14 -1.63
CA LYS A 159 -13.08 -9.12 -1.10
C LYS A 159 -13.27 -7.80 -1.85
N PRO A 160 -13.38 -6.65 -1.17
CA PRO A 160 -13.29 -5.37 -1.86
C PRO A 160 -11.94 -5.23 -2.56
N VAL A 161 -11.92 -4.59 -3.74
CA VAL A 161 -10.66 -4.36 -4.50
C VAL A 161 -9.67 -3.53 -3.67
N MET A 162 -10.17 -2.53 -2.96
CA MET A 162 -9.38 -1.70 -2.05
C MET A 162 -9.88 -1.88 -0.62
N SER A 163 -9.19 -2.67 0.17
CA SER A 163 -9.42 -2.74 1.62
C SER A 163 -8.16 -3.22 2.33
N SER A 164 -7.94 -2.76 3.56
CA SER A 164 -6.89 -3.24 4.44
C SER A 164 -7.50 -4.05 5.58
N SER A 165 -6.71 -4.94 6.17
CA SER A 165 -7.06 -5.69 7.38
C SER A 165 -8.37 -6.49 7.29
N GLY A 166 -8.72 -6.99 6.09
CA GLY A 166 -9.89 -7.86 5.89
C GLY A 166 -11.26 -7.16 5.98
N LYS A 167 -11.32 -5.82 6.05
CA LYS A 167 -12.58 -5.09 6.06
C LYS A 167 -13.36 -5.35 4.78
N GLY A 168 -14.67 -5.67 4.91
CA GLY A 168 -15.54 -5.99 3.77
C GLY A 168 -15.31 -7.39 3.18
N GLN A 169 -14.40 -8.20 3.73
CA GLN A 169 -14.16 -9.56 3.27
C GLN A 169 -15.14 -10.54 3.90
N SER A 170 -15.68 -11.46 3.09
CA SER A 170 -16.57 -12.53 3.53
C SER A 170 -16.27 -13.84 2.83
N THR A 171 -16.38 -14.96 3.54
CA THR A 171 -16.36 -16.29 2.95
C THR A 171 -17.80 -16.78 2.74
N LEU A 172 -18.12 -17.19 1.53
CA LEU A 172 -19.43 -17.72 1.16
C LEU A 172 -19.38 -19.25 1.13
N HIS A 173 -20.17 -19.89 1.97
CA HIS A 173 -20.32 -21.33 1.98
C HIS A 173 -21.60 -21.78 1.26
N GLY A 174 -22.57 -20.89 1.13
CA GLY A 174 -23.85 -21.17 0.50
C GLY A 174 -24.60 -19.93 0.05
N GLN A 175 -25.74 -20.14 -0.60
CA GLN A 175 -26.55 -19.06 -1.18
C GLN A 175 -27.04 -18.03 -0.14
N ALA A 176 -27.21 -18.45 1.12
CA ALA A 176 -27.63 -17.55 2.20
C ALA A 176 -26.59 -16.46 2.54
N ASP A 177 -25.32 -16.68 2.20
CA ASP A 177 -24.23 -15.76 2.50
C ASP A 177 -24.07 -14.66 1.44
N VAL A 178 -24.65 -14.84 0.25
CA VAL A 178 -24.42 -14.00 -0.94
C VAL A 178 -24.81 -12.55 -0.69
N GLU A 179 -26.06 -12.29 -0.30
CA GLU A 179 -26.55 -10.93 -0.09
C GLU A 179 -25.93 -10.22 1.14
N PRO A 180 -25.73 -10.89 2.28
CA PRO A 180 -24.98 -10.30 3.38
C PRO A 180 -23.54 -9.89 3.00
N ALA A 181 -22.83 -10.73 2.25
CA ALA A 181 -21.48 -10.47 1.82
C ALA A 181 -21.38 -9.28 0.86
N TRP A 182 -22.31 -9.18 -0.10
CA TRP A 182 -22.42 -8.02 -0.98
C TRP A 182 -22.53 -6.72 -0.19
N ARG A 183 -23.49 -6.67 0.75
CA ARG A 183 -23.71 -5.46 1.58
C ARG A 183 -22.50 -5.11 2.41
N TYR A 184 -21.88 -6.09 3.05
CA TYR A 184 -20.69 -5.85 3.86
C TYR A 184 -19.48 -5.38 3.03
N ALA A 185 -19.32 -5.93 1.83
CA ALA A 185 -18.27 -5.48 0.93
C ALA A 185 -18.50 -4.03 0.45
N GLN A 186 -19.76 -3.59 0.29
CA GLN A 186 -20.13 -2.20 -0.07
C GLN A 186 -19.75 -1.18 1.01
N GLU A 187 -19.69 -1.57 2.27
CA GLU A 187 -19.27 -0.67 3.36
C GLU A 187 -17.79 -0.30 3.27
N GLY A 188 -16.98 -1.08 2.56
CA GLY A 188 -15.53 -0.92 2.45
C GLY A 188 -15.04 -0.21 1.19
N CYS A 189 -15.67 -0.41 0.02
CA CYS A 189 -15.28 0.18 -1.28
C CYS A 189 -16.26 -0.20 -2.41
N LEU A 190 -16.18 0.51 -3.53
CA LEU A 190 -17.10 0.38 -4.68
C LEU A 190 -16.77 -0.75 -5.69
N LEU A 191 -15.68 -1.48 -5.54
CA LEU A 191 -15.26 -2.54 -6.47
C LEU A 191 -14.97 -3.85 -5.74
N TYR A 192 -15.39 -4.97 -6.29
CA TYR A 192 -15.35 -6.30 -5.65
C TYR A 192 -14.57 -7.31 -6.46
N THR A 193 -13.87 -8.20 -5.73
CA THR A 193 -13.31 -9.43 -6.27
C THR A 193 -14.01 -10.62 -5.65
N SER A 194 -14.49 -11.58 -6.43
CA SER A 194 -14.77 -12.91 -5.93
C SER A 194 -13.55 -13.78 -6.20
N ASP A 195 -12.96 -14.34 -5.16
CA ASP A 195 -11.73 -15.15 -5.24
C ASP A 195 -12.01 -16.48 -4.55
N ALA A 196 -11.76 -17.58 -5.24
CA ALA A 196 -11.80 -18.89 -4.59
C ALA A 196 -10.69 -18.93 -3.55
N ALA A 197 -11.05 -19.31 -2.33
CA ALA A 197 -10.22 -19.17 -1.16
C ALA A 197 -8.82 -19.78 -1.33
N ASP A 198 -7.79 -18.96 -1.31
CA ASP A 198 -6.42 -19.36 -1.00
C ASP A 198 -6.19 -19.53 0.51
N GLU A 199 -7.21 -19.40 1.32
CA GLU A 199 -7.16 -19.69 2.74
C GLU A 199 -7.69 -21.10 3.02
N VAL A 200 -6.97 -22.11 2.56
CA VAL A 200 -6.90 -23.33 3.33
C VAL A 200 -6.06 -22.98 4.55
N SER A 201 -6.72 -22.61 5.65
CA SER A 201 -6.05 -22.55 6.95
C SER A 201 -5.39 -23.91 7.17
N TRP A 202 -4.09 -23.91 7.25
CA TRP A 202 -3.36 -25.06 7.73
C TRP A 202 -3.74 -25.25 9.20
N GLY A 203 -4.66 -26.19 9.44
CA GLY A 203 -4.92 -26.73 10.77
C GLY A 203 -3.87 -27.78 11.09
#